data_c35a178d67d035acd0ce95a491dc17e0
#
_entry.id   c35a178d67d035acd0ce95a491dc17e0
#
_cell.length_a   1.000
_cell.length_b   1.000
_cell.length_c   1.000
_cell.angle_alpha   90.00
_cell.angle_beta   90.00
_cell.angle_gamma   90.00
#
_symmetry.space_group_name_H-M   'P 1'
#
loop_
_entity.id
_entity.type
_entity.pdbx_description
1 polymer ?
#
loop_
_entity_poly.entity_id
_entity_poly.type
_entity_poly.pdbx_seq_one_letter_code
_entity_poly.pdbx_strand_id
1 'polypeptide(L)'
;MPAHDLLRSGAPFIADTSAWWRVIALPDDLGALVQDAVREDRLWITPIVRMEILYSARTSSEYVALEAELDALRIVRNDRAVADTAMRALSELAQRNDGYHRVPLTDALIAAAAAEHGGLAVLHRDAHFDRLAETLAFDSVTLPGP
;
A
#
# COMPACT_ATOMS: atom_id res chain seq x y z
N MET A 1 3.62 10.61 -9.58
CA MET A 1 3.08 9.88 -10.74
C MET A 1 1.57 9.75 -10.59
N PRO A 2 0.78 10.04 -11.62
CA PRO A 2 -0.65 9.79 -11.59
C PRO A 2 -0.97 8.29 -11.55
N ALA A 3 -2.09 7.94 -10.91
CA ALA A 3 -2.49 6.53 -10.78
C ALA A 3 -2.66 5.82 -12.14
N HIS A 4 -3.21 6.51 -13.14
CA HIS A 4 -3.32 5.96 -14.49
C HIS A 4 -1.97 5.55 -15.07
N ASP A 5 -0.96 6.38 -14.89
CA ASP A 5 0.39 6.11 -15.42
C ASP A 5 0.99 4.90 -14.74
N LEU A 6 0.84 4.80 -13.42
CA LEU A 6 1.30 3.62 -12.67
C LEU A 6 0.63 2.35 -13.19
N LEU A 7 -0.70 2.37 -13.28
CA LEU A 7 -1.46 1.18 -13.67
C LEU A 7 -1.18 0.75 -15.11
N ARG A 8 -0.88 1.69 -16.00
CA ARG A 8 -0.52 1.41 -17.40
C ARG A 8 0.94 1.04 -17.59
N SER A 9 1.80 1.33 -16.63
CA SER A 9 3.25 1.14 -16.77
C SER A 9 3.67 -0.33 -16.85
N GLY A 10 2.85 -1.24 -16.37
CA GLY A 10 3.19 -2.65 -16.27
C GLY A 10 4.03 -2.99 -15.04
N ALA A 11 4.40 -2.00 -14.22
CA ALA A 11 5.20 -2.23 -13.02
C ALA A 11 4.34 -2.78 -11.88
N PRO A 12 4.92 -3.62 -11.00
CA PRO A 12 4.22 -4.02 -9.77
C PRO A 12 4.15 -2.85 -8.79
N PHE A 13 3.16 -2.89 -7.91
CA PHE A 13 2.97 -1.87 -6.88
C PHE A 13 2.29 -2.49 -5.65
N ILE A 14 2.44 -1.83 -4.51
CA ILE A 14 1.75 -2.22 -3.29
C ILE A 14 0.47 -1.39 -3.17
N ALA A 15 -0.65 -2.07 -2.90
CA ALA A 15 -1.90 -1.39 -2.56
C ALA A 15 -2.01 -1.28 -1.03
N ASP A 16 -2.22 -0.06 -0.53
CA ASP A 16 -2.59 0.16 0.85
C ASP A 16 -4.07 -0.22 1.07
N THR A 17 -4.44 -0.45 2.31
CA THR A 17 -5.82 -0.79 2.67
C THR A 17 -6.81 0.25 2.16
N SER A 18 -6.46 1.54 2.24
CA SER A 18 -7.30 2.63 1.74
C SER A 18 -7.55 2.53 0.23
N ALA A 19 -6.55 2.10 -0.53
CA ALA A 19 -6.69 1.86 -1.97
C ALA A 19 -7.59 0.64 -2.25
N TRP A 20 -7.39 -0.44 -1.51
CA TRP A 20 -8.19 -1.66 -1.66
C TRP A 20 -9.69 -1.37 -1.59
N TRP A 21 -10.12 -0.64 -0.56
CA TRP A 21 -11.54 -0.34 -0.38
C TRP A 21 -12.08 0.67 -1.41
N ARG A 22 -11.22 1.45 -2.05
CA ARG A 22 -11.63 2.41 -3.06
C ARG A 22 -11.82 1.82 -4.44
N VAL A 23 -11.32 0.61 -4.69
CA VAL A 23 -11.38 -0.02 -6.02
C VAL A 23 -12.81 -0.13 -6.54
N ILE A 24 -13.77 -0.46 -5.67
CA ILE A 24 -15.19 -0.60 -6.04
C ILE A 24 -15.79 0.74 -6.51
N ALA A 25 -15.30 1.86 -5.98
CA ALA A 25 -15.82 3.19 -6.27
C ALA A 25 -15.05 3.91 -7.39
N LEU A 26 -14.05 3.26 -8.00
CA LEU A 26 -13.27 3.86 -9.08
C LEU A 26 -14.09 3.99 -10.37
N PRO A 27 -13.79 5.02 -11.20
CA PRO A 27 -14.30 5.06 -12.57
C PRO A 27 -13.97 3.76 -13.33
N ASP A 28 -14.83 3.36 -14.27
CA ASP A 28 -14.72 2.07 -14.95
C ASP A 28 -13.35 1.85 -15.61
N ASP A 29 -12.75 2.88 -16.20
CA ASP A 29 -11.44 2.78 -16.83
C ASP A 29 -10.33 2.47 -15.84
N LEU A 30 -10.33 3.12 -14.69
CA LEU A 30 -9.36 2.82 -13.60
C LEU A 30 -9.62 1.45 -12.99
N GLY A 31 -10.87 1.11 -12.74
CA GLY A 31 -11.25 -0.21 -12.23
C GLY A 31 -10.76 -1.33 -13.14
N ALA A 32 -10.89 -1.16 -14.46
CA ALA A 32 -10.39 -2.13 -15.43
C ALA A 32 -8.86 -2.28 -15.37
N LEU A 33 -8.13 -1.17 -15.22
CA LEU A 33 -6.68 -1.20 -15.09
C LEU A 33 -6.23 -1.91 -13.81
N VAL A 34 -6.96 -1.73 -12.70
CA VAL A 34 -6.68 -2.45 -11.45
C VAL A 34 -6.92 -3.95 -11.65
N GLN A 35 -8.02 -4.33 -12.31
CA GLN A 35 -8.28 -5.75 -12.59
C GLN A 35 -7.19 -6.37 -13.46
N ASP A 36 -6.69 -5.63 -14.46
CA ASP A 36 -5.55 -6.07 -15.27
C ASP A 36 -4.31 -6.29 -14.41
N ALA A 37 -4.03 -5.38 -13.48
CA ALA A 37 -2.90 -5.52 -12.57
C ALA A 37 -3.02 -6.77 -11.70
N VAL A 38 -4.21 -7.09 -11.22
CA VAL A 38 -4.45 -8.32 -10.45
C VAL A 38 -4.19 -9.56 -11.32
N ARG A 39 -4.74 -9.60 -12.53
CA ARG A 39 -4.53 -10.72 -13.44
C ARG A 39 -3.07 -10.92 -13.82
N GLU A 40 -2.30 -9.84 -13.90
CA GLU A 40 -0.89 -9.85 -14.29
C GLU A 40 0.06 -10.01 -13.09
N ASP A 41 -0.46 -10.26 -11.89
CA ASP A 41 0.32 -10.38 -10.65
C ASP A 41 1.17 -9.13 -10.34
N ARG A 42 0.60 -7.96 -10.57
CA ARG A 42 1.27 -6.67 -10.31
C ARG A 42 0.74 -5.94 -9.09
N LEU A 43 -0.43 -6.30 -8.59
CA LEU A 43 -0.98 -5.73 -7.36
C LEU A 43 -0.52 -6.61 -6.19
N TRP A 44 0.37 -6.05 -5.36
CA TRP A 44 0.95 -6.74 -4.22
C TRP A 44 0.45 -6.12 -2.92
N ILE A 45 0.43 -6.89 -1.86
CA ILE A 45 0.05 -6.41 -0.52
C ILE A 45 1.09 -6.82 0.51
N THR A 46 1.10 -6.11 1.63
CA THR A 46 1.91 -6.49 2.80
C THR A 46 1.07 -7.37 3.73
N PRO A 47 1.72 -8.12 4.65
CA PRO A 47 0.97 -8.82 5.70
C PRO A 47 0.05 -7.91 6.52
N ILE A 48 0.47 -6.66 6.75
CA ILE A 48 -0.31 -5.68 7.51
C ILE A 48 -1.61 -5.34 6.77
N VAL A 49 -1.51 -5.06 5.47
CA VAL A 49 -2.69 -4.77 4.64
C VAL A 49 -3.64 -5.96 4.64
N ARG A 50 -3.11 -7.18 4.48
CA ARG A 50 -3.91 -8.40 4.53
C ARG A 50 -4.67 -8.51 5.86
N MET A 51 -3.98 -8.30 6.97
CA MET A 51 -4.61 -8.36 8.29
C MET A 51 -5.68 -7.29 8.48
N GLU A 52 -5.44 -6.07 8.00
CA GLU A 52 -6.41 -4.99 8.09
C GLU A 52 -7.67 -5.27 7.26
N ILE A 53 -7.51 -5.80 6.06
CA ILE A 53 -8.65 -6.18 5.21
C ILE A 53 -9.46 -7.29 5.88
N LEU A 54 -8.80 -8.34 6.37
CA LEU A 54 -9.46 -9.46 7.03
C LEU A 54 -10.13 -9.05 8.33
N TYR A 55 -9.56 -8.08 9.04
CA TYR A 55 -10.15 -7.54 10.28
C TYR A 55 -11.54 -6.97 10.05
N SER A 56 -11.84 -6.48 8.84
CA SER A 56 -13.14 -5.90 8.50
C SER A 56 -14.26 -6.94 8.37
N ALA A 57 -13.93 -8.22 8.25
CA ALA A 57 -14.92 -9.29 8.09
C ALA A 57 -15.76 -9.40 9.37
N ARG A 58 -17.08 -9.50 9.20
CA ARG A 58 -18.02 -9.56 10.32
C ARG A 58 -18.47 -10.98 10.64
N THR A 59 -18.33 -11.90 9.68
CA THR A 59 -18.74 -13.30 9.82
C THR A 59 -17.64 -14.22 9.38
N SER A 60 -17.70 -15.48 9.82
CA SER A 60 -16.75 -16.50 9.37
C SER A 60 -16.77 -16.68 7.87
N SER A 61 -17.93 -16.62 7.24
CA SER A 61 -18.04 -16.80 5.79
C SER A 61 -17.44 -15.62 5.03
N GLU A 62 -17.62 -14.38 5.52
CA GLU A 62 -16.95 -13.21 4.94
C GLU A 62 -15.42 -13.33 5.05
N TYR A 63 -14.93 -13.75 6.21
CA TYR A 63 -13.50 -13.92 6.43
C TYR A 63 -12.90 -14.91 5.43
N VAL A 64 -13.54 -16.08 5.31
CA VAL A 64 -13.07 -17.12 4.37
C VAL A 64 -13.11 -16.64 2.93
N ALA A 65 -14.17 -15.92 2.53
CA ALA A 65 -14.29 -15.39 1.18
C ALA A 65 -13.20 -14.34 0.89
N LEU A 66 -12.96 -13.41 1.81
CA LEU A 66 -11.90 -12.41 1.68
C LEU A 66 -10.51 -13.05 1.65
N GLU A 67 -10.30 -14.05 2.51
CA GLU A 67 -9.02 -14.78 2.56
C GLU A 67 -8.72 -15.45 1.22
N ALA A 68 -9.70 -16.10 0.61
CA ALA A 68 -9.55 -16.73 -0.69
C ALA A 68 -9.23 -15.69 -1.79
N GLU A 69 -9.87 -14.53 -1.74
CA GLU A 69 -9.62 -13.43 -2.67
C GLU A 69 -8.19 -12.89 -2.51
N LEU A 70 -7.74 -12.68 -1.28
CA LEU A 70 -6.41 -12.16 -1.00
C LEU A 70 -5.30 -13.18 -1.28
N ASP A 71 -5.60 -14.48 -1.23
CA ASP A 71 -4.63 -15.54 -1.56
C ASP A 71 -4.17 -15.47 -3.03
N ALA A 72 -4.94 -14.83 -3.90
CA ALA A 72 -4.55 -14.61 -5.30
C ALA A 72 -3.49 -13.53 -5.45
N LEU A 73 -3.24 -12.72 -4.44
CA LEU A 73 -2.30 -11.61 -4.48
C LEU A 73 -0.95 -12.01 -3.89
N ARG A 74 0.12 -11.43 -4.43
CA ARG A 74 1.45 -11.62 -3.87
C ARG A 74 1.58 -10.85 -2.57
N ILE A 75 2.12 -11.51 -1.53
CA ILE A 75 2.45 -10.86 -0.25
C ILE A 75 3.94 -10.57 -0.22
N VAL A 76 4.31 -9.31 -0.01
CA VAL A 76 5.70 -8.91 0.16
C VAL A 76 6.16 -9.14 1.60
N ARG A 77 7.47 -9.31 1.78
CA ARG A 77 8.04 -9.55 3.12
C ARG A 77 7.84 -8.35 4.03
N ASN A 78 7.61 -8.64 5.30
CA ASN A 78 7.61 -7.67 6.39
C ASN A 78 8.56 -8.19 7.48
N ASP A 79 9.85 -8.21 7.15
CA ASP A 79 10.91 -8.79 7.97
C ASP A 79 11.64 -7.72 8.81
N ARG A 80 12.74 -8.12 9.44
CA ARG A 80 13.57 -7.24 10.27
C ARG A 80 14.06 -6.02 9.48
N ALA A 81 14.46 -6.22 8.23
CA ALA A 81 14.96 -5.13 7.39
C ALA A 81 13.86 -4.07 7.15
N VAL A 82 12.63 -4.49 6.91
CA VAL A 82 11.48 -3.58 6.77
C VAL A 82 11.26 -2.81 8.07
N ALA A 83 11.26 -3.48 9.20
CA ALA A 83 11.08 -2.83 10.50
C ALA A 83 12.18 -1.80 10.78
N ASP A 84 13.44 -2.15 10.53
CA ASP A 84 14.58 -1.26 10.73
C ASP A 84 14.47 -0.02 9.84
N THR A 85 14.07 -0.19 8.58
CA THR A 85 13.87 0.92 7.64
C THR A 85 12.74 1.83 8.09
N ALA A 86 11.63 1.27 8.57
CA ALA A 86 10.52 2.07 9.11
C ALA A 86 10.96 2.89 10.33
N MET A 87 11.69 2.28 11.26
CA MET A 87 12.18 2.96 12.45
C MET A 87 13.14 4.10 12.10
N ARG A 88 14.02 3.88 11.13
CA ARG A 88 14.93 4.93 10.66
C ARG A 88 14.16 6.09 10.04
N ALA A 89 13.17 5.79 9.20
CA ALA A 89 12.34 6.83 8.57
C ALA A 89 11.62 7.69 9.61
N LEU A 90 11.03 7.06 10.63
CA LEU A 90 10.35 7.80 11.71
C LEU A 90 11.33 8.68 12.47
N SER A 91 12.53 8.19 12.75
CA SER A 91 13.58 8.97 13.42
C SER A 91 13.98 10.19 12.57
N GLU A 92 14.16 10.01 11.28
CA GLU A 92 14.50 11.12 10.38
C GLU A 92 13.38 12.17 10.33
N LEU A 93 12.13 11.75 10.28
CA LEU A 93 10.98 12.68 10.29
C LEU A 93 10.91 13.45 11.60
N ALA A 94 11.12 12.77 12.72
CA ALA A 94 11.11 13.43 14.06
C ALA A 94 12.18 14.51 14.16
N GLN A 95 13.32 14.33 13.51
CA GLN A 95 14.42 15.30 13.51
C GLN A 95 14.18 16.50 12.61
N ARG A 96 13.27 16.40 11.66
CA ARG A 96 12.92 17.51 10.75
C ARG A 96 12.03 18.54 11.39
N ASN A 97 11.03 18.06 12.16
CA ASN A 97 10.04 18.92 12.81
C ASN A 97 9.44 18.22 14.01
N ASP A 98 9.00 19.00 14.98
CA ASP A 98 8.29 18.48 16.16
C ASP A 98 7.02 17.74 15.73
N GLY A 99 6.90 16.48 16.15
CA GLY A 99 5.73 15.66 15.85
C GLY A 99 5.62 15.18 14.40
N TYR A 100 6.61 15.46 13.56
CA TYR A 100 6.54 15.11 12.12
C TYR A 100 6.59 13.59 11.89
N HIS A 101 7.10 12.84 12.86
CA HIS A 101 7.11 11.36 12.86
C HIS A 101 5.73 10.74 13.16
N ARG A 102 4.73 11.57 13.52
CA ARG A 102 3.42 11.06 13.94
C ARG A 102 2.55 10.73 12.74
N VAL A 103 2.94 9.68 12.05
CA VAL A 103 2.17 9.02 10.98
C VAL A 103 1.71 7.66 11.51
N PRO A 104 0.65 7.06 10.98
CA PRO A 104 0.25 5.72 11.39
C PRO A 104 1.42 4.74 11.23
N LEU A 105 1.68 3.94 12.24
CA LEU A 105 2.80 2.98 12.22
C LEU A 105 2.64 1.95 11.11
N THR A 106 1.40 1.55 10.81
CA THR A 106 1.11 0.65 9.70
C THR A 106 1.53 1.25 8.37
N ASP A 107 1.28 2.55 8.14
CA ASP A 107 1.69 3.24 6.92
C ASP A 107 3.22 3.28 6.80
N ALA A 108 3.91 3.52 7.92
CA ALA A 108 5.38 3.52 7.94
C ALA A 108 5.93 2.15 7.53
N LEU A 109 5.34 1.06 8.01
CA LEU A 109 5.74 -0.30 7.66
C LEU A 109 5.44 -0.63 6.20
N ILE A 110 4.31 -0.19 5.67
CA ILE A 110 3.94 -0.40 4.27
C ILE A 110 4.93 0.34 3.36
N ALA A 111 5.22 1.61 3.65
CA ALA A 111 6.17 2.41 2.89
C ALA A 111 7.59 1.81 2.94
N ALA A 112 8.00 1.34 4.11
CA ALA A 112 9.30 0.69 4.29
C ALA A 112 9.38 -0.61 3.48
N ALA A 113 8.31 -1.39 3.44
CA ALA A 113 8.25 -2.60 2.61
C ALA A 113 8.43 -2.26 1.13
N ALA A 114 7.78 -1.20 0.64
CA ALA A 114 7.94 -0.74 -0.73
C ALA A 114 9.40 -0.35 -1.02
N ALA A 115 10.02 0.39 -0.12
CA ALA A 115 11.42 0.80 -0.27
C ALA A 115 12.37 -0.41 -0.30
N GLU A 116 12.14 -1.40 0.56
CA GLU A 116 12.97 -2.61 0.65
C GLU A 116 12.75 -3.60 -0.50
N HIS A 117 11.69 -3.42 -1.28
CA HIS A 117 11.39 -4.27 -2.44
C HIS A 117 11.66 -3.55 -3.76
N GLY A 118 12.74 -2.77 -3.81
CA GLY A 118 13.21 -2.12 -5.04
C GLY A 118 12.57 -0.77 -5.33
N GLY A 119 11.95 -0.15 -4.34
CA GLY A 119 11.34 1.17 -4.50
C GLY A 119 10.00 1.10 -5.23
N LEU A 120 9.17 0.12 -4.90
CA LEU A 120 7.83 -0.01 -5.47
C LEU A 120 6.99 1.22 -5.19
N ALA A 121 6.02 1.49 -6.06
CA ALA A 121 4.98 2.47 -5.76
C ALA A 121 4.03 1.93 -4.70
N VAL A 122 3.47 2.83 -3.90
CA VAL A 122 2.35 2.53 -2.99
C VAL A 122 1.14 3.29 -3.48
N LEU A 123 0.09 2.57 -3.83
CA LEU A 123 -1.19 3.12 -4.25
C LEU A 123 -2.07 3.30 -3.01
N HIS A 124 -2.54 4.52 -2.77
CA HIS A 124 -3.21 4.86 -1.51
C HIS A 124 -4.19 6.04 -1.66
N ARG A 125 -4.89 6.32 -0.56
CA ARG A 125 -5.74 7.51 -0.41
C ARG A 125 -5.40 8.29 0.87
N ASP A 126 -4.15 8.17 1.34
CA ASP A 126 -3.73 8.76 2.61
C ASP A 126 -2.49 9.61 2.42
N ALA A 127 -2.58 10.89 2.76
CA ALA A 127 -1.48 11.86 2.61
C ALA A 127 -0.25 11.51 3.46
N HIS A 128 -0.34 10.62 4.43
CA HIS A 128 0.80 10.21 5.26
C HIS A 128 1.92 9.59 4.40
N PHE A 129 1.57 8.94 3.30
CA PHE A 129 2.56 8.35 2.41
C PHE A 129 3.43 9.40 1.71
N ASP A 130 2.88 10.59 1.42
CA ASP A 130 3.68 11.68 0.86
C ASP A 130 4.76 12.12 1.83
N ARG A 131 4.44 12.18 3.13
CA ARG A 131 5.41 12.50 4.17
C ARG A 131 6.48 11.43 4.29
N LEU A 132 6.10 10.16 4.27
CA LEU A 132 7.04 9.05 4.32
C LEU A 132 7.96 9.01 3.11
N ALA A 133 7.48 9.44 1.95
CA ALA A 133 8.29 9.52 0.72
C ALA A 133 9.41 10.56 0.82
N GLU A 134 9.37 11.46 1.80
CA GLU A 134 10.47 12.41 2.03
C GLU A 134 11.73 11.73 2.57
N THR A 135 11.60 10.55 3.18
CA THR A 135 12.72 9.82 3.81
C THR A 135 12.94 8.42 3.26
N LEU A 136 12.01 7.89 2.48
CA LEU A 136 12.08 6.54 1.94
C LEU A 136 12.03 6.56 0.42
N ALA A 137 12.77 5.64 -0.20
CA ALA A 137 12.86 5.53 -1.65
C ALA A 137 11.70 4.66 -2.19
N PHE A 138 10.52 5.25 -2.31
CA PHE A 138 9.36 4.64 -2.95
C PHE A 138 8.53 5.75 -3.63
N ASP A 139 7.61 5.38 -4.51
CA ASP A 139 6.72 6.33 -5.15
C ASP A 139 5.37 6.34 -4.44
N SER A 140 4.97 7.53 -3.94
CA SER A 140 3.66 7.73 -3.33
C SER A 140 2.66 8.07 -4.43
N VAL A 141 1.65 7.22 -4.64
CA VAL A 141 0.67 7.38 -5.72
C VAL A 141 -0.73 7.41 -5.16
N THR A 142 -1.38 8.55 -5.29
CA THR A 142 -2.73 8.75 -4.75
C THR A 142 -3.78 8.32 -5.78
N LEU A 143 -4.76 7.53 -5.33
CA LEU A 143 -5.94 7.24 -6.14
C LEU A 143 -6.82 8.48 -6.25
N PRO A 144 -7.38 8.77 -7.43
CA PRO A 144 -8.35 9.86 -7.56
C PRO A 144 -9.66 9.50 -6.87
N GLY A 145 -10.45 10.50 -6.60
CA GLY A 145 -11.79 10.33 -6.07
C GLY A 145 -12.25 11.54 -5.27
N PRO A 146 -13.53 11.59 -4.99
CA PRO A 146 -14.07 12.63 -4.13
C PRO A 146 -13.54 12.52 -2.71
#